data_03deb3a4e9fd2261ece0ebcd2e3c9da7
#
_entry.id   03deb3a4e9fd2261ece0ebcd2e3c9da7
#
_cell.length_a   1.000
_cell.length_b   1.000
_cell.length_c   1.000
_cell.angle_alpha   90.00
_cell.angle_beta   90.00
_cell.angle_gamma   90.00
#
_symmetry.space_group_name_H-M   'P 1'
#
loop_
_entity.id
_entity.type
_entity.pdbx_description
1 polymer ?
#
loop_
_entity_poly.entity_id
_entity_poly.type
_entity_poly.pdbx_seq_one_letter_code
_entity_poly.pdbx_strand_id
1 'polypeptide(L)'
;MTGREPAVAGAVPPPNLVEFFDTTLRDGEQSPGFSLSPAAKLQVARQLARLRVDVIEAGFPASSPGDLEAVRTIARQVEGPAITGLARAVRGDIEAVHEAVRDAPRHLIHVFIGVSDVHITQKLGLDRAEVLRRTREAVALARSLCETVQFSPEDAGRADRDYLCEVVQVAVDQGASVINLPDTTGYCLPAEFSDLVAGVRSQVRGMERVLLSVHCHDDLGLATANSLAGIAAGARRVEGCINGIGERAGNAALEEVLMALRVRRPALGLEDHLDARELVPTSRLISELTGTPVPPNKPVVGGNAFSHASGVHQHGVLKDRRTYEIISAEDVGADPSQ
;
A
#
# COMPACT_ATOMS: atom_id res chain seq x y z
N MET A 1 1.63 -16.47 22.41
CA MET A 1 1.77 -16.96 21.03
C MET A 1 0.47 -17.63 20.63
N THR A 2 -0.48 -16.90 20.08
CA THR A 2 -1.71 -17.47 19.52
C THR A 2 -1.50 -17.50 18.00
N GLY A 3 -1.13 -18.70 17.51
CA GLY A 3 -1.06 -18.95 16.07
C GLY A 3 -2.46 -18.86 15.47
N ARG A 4 -2.81 -17.68 14.97
CA ARG A 4 -3.92 -17.56 14.01
C ARG A 4 -3.42 -18.05 12.67
N GLU A 5 -4.18 -18.95 12.04
CA GLU A 5 -3.97 -19.26 10.64
C GLU A 5 -4.00 -17.96 9.83
N PRO A 6 -3.09 -17.77 8.87
CA PRO A 6 -3.08 -16.57 8.03
C PRO A 6 -4.42 -16.50 7.28
N ALA A 7 -5.11 -15.37 7.41
CA ALA A 7 -6.36 -15.12 6.70
C ALA A 7 -6.18 -15.31 5.18
N VAL A 8 -7.21 -15.77 4.50
CA VAL A 8 -7.22 -15.87 3.02
C VAL A 8 -6.93 -14.48 2.45
N ALA A 9 -5.98 -14.37 1.51
CA ALA A 9 -5.67 -13.10 0.87
C ALA A 9 -6.95 -12.48 0.29
N GLY A 10 -7.28 -11.22 0.68
CA GLY A 10 -8.49 -10.53 0.22
C GLY A 10 -9.80 -10.89 0.93
N ALA A 11 -9.78 -11.70 1.99
CA ALA A 11 -10.91 -11.78 2.89
C ALA A 11 -11.06 -10.47 3.68
N VAL A 12 -12.30 -10.03 3.93
CA VAL A 12 -12.54 -8.85 4.77
C VAL A 12 -12.02 -9.16 6.19
N PRO A 13 -11.02 -8.44 6.69
CA PRO A 13 -10.47 -8.69 8.02
C PRO A 13 -11.49 -8.32 9.10
N PRO A 14 -11.26 -8.70 10.37
CA PRO A 14 -12.02 -8.17 11.48
C PRO A 14 -12.11 -6.65 11.42
N PRO A 15 -13.24 -6.03 11.80
CA PRO A 15 -13.50 -4.61 11.56
C PRO A 15 -12.50 -3.67 12.25
N ASN A 16 -11.78 -4.16 13.24
CA ASN A 16 -10.73 -3.44 13.96
C ASN A 16 -9.31 -3.69 13.43
N LEU A 17 -9.11 -4.59 12.45
CA LEU A 17 -7.80 -4.91 11.91
C LEU A 17 -7.55 -4.10 10.64
N VAL A 18 -6.36 -3.48 10.53
CA VAL A 18 -5.86 -2.82 9.33
C VAL A 18 -4.72 -3.65 8.75
N GLU A 19 -4.85 -4.04 7.49
CA GLU A 19 -3.82 -4.72 6.71
C GLU A 19 -2.89 -3.71 6.03
N PHE A 20 -1.63 -4.09 5.87
CA PHE A 20 -0.59 -3.30 5.22
C PHE A 20 -0.14 -3.98 3.93
N PHE A 21 -0.33 -3.28 2.82
CA PHE A 21 0.08 -3.67 1.49
C PHE A 21 1.31 -2.84 1.09
N ASP A 22 2.44 -3.51 0.98
CA ASP A 22 3.70 -2.85 0.62
C ASP A 22 3.88 -2.84 -0.90
N THR A 23 4.09 -1.66 -1.47
CA THR A 23 4.36 -1.46 -2.89
C THR A 23 5.78 -0.91 -3.15
N THR A 24 6.70 -1.06 -2.19
CA THR A 24 8.10 -0.62 -2.31
C THR A 24 8.80 -1.20 -3.54
N LEU A 25 8.51 -2.47 -3.88
CA LEU A 25 9.12 -3.18 -5.02
C LEU A 25 8.42 -2.93 -6.37
N ARG A 26 7.32 -2.17 -6.39
CA ARG A 26 6.62 -1.78 -7.61
C ARG A 26 6.61 -0.27 -7.76
N ASP A 27 5.79 0.47 -6.98
CA ASP A 27 5.69 1.93 -7.05
C ASP A 27 6.94 2.59 -6.47
N GLY A 28 7.44 2.06 -5.37
CA GLY A 28 8.68 2.53 -4.75
C GLY A 28 9.88 2.45 -5.70
N GLU A 29 10.00 1.36 -6.47
CA GLU A 29 11.06 1.21 -7.46
C GLU A 29 10.92 2.17 -8.66
N GLN A 30 9.74 2.74 -8.88
CA GLN A 30 9.52 3.77 -9.90
C GLN A 30 10.01 5.16 -9.48
N SER A 31 10.62 5.29 -8.30
CA SER A 31 11.32 6.52 -7.91
C SER A 31 12.42 6.87 -8.92
N PRO A 32 12.49 8.14 -9.37
CA PRO A 32 13.52 8.55 -10.32
C PRO A 32 14.94 8.22 -9.82
N GLY A 33 15.70 7.49 -10.63
CA GLY A 33 17.07 7.07 -10.30
C GLY A 33 17.18 5.75 -9.53
N PHE A 34 16.08 5.08 -9.20
CA PHE A 34 16.12 3.77 -8.55
C PHE A 34 16.22 2.65 -9.57
N SER A 35 16.98 1.62 -9.22
CA SER A 35 17.04 0.36 -9.95
C SER A 35 17.53 -0.73 -9.01
N LEU A 36 16.68 -1.69 -8.71
CA LEU A 36 17.03 -2.82 -7.87
C LEU A 36 17.34 -4.05 -8.72
N SER A 37 18.47 -4.71 -8.41
CA SER A 37 18.73 -6.02 -9.00
C SER A 37 17.71 -7.07 -8.52
N PRO A 38 17.49 -8.17 -9.25
CA PRO A 38 16.60 -9.26 -8.78
C PRO A 38 16.99 -9.79 -7.40
N ALA A 39 18.29 -9.84 -7.09
CA ALA A 39 18.79 -10.25 -5.78
C ALA A 39 18.42 -9.23 -4.67
N ALA A 40 18.53 -7.94 -4.98
CA ALA A 40 18.13 -6.87 -4.05
C ALA A 40 16.60 -6.88 -3.82
N LYS A 41 15.80 -7.06 -4.87
CA LYS A 41 14.33 -7.22 -4.75
C LYS A 41 13.96 -8.37 -3.81
N LEU A 42 14.61 -9.52 -3.96
CA LEU A 42 14.37 -10.69 -3.10
C LEU A 42 14.80 -10.41 -1.64
N GLN A 43 15.90 -9.67 -1.44
CA GLN A 43 16.36 -9.28 -0.11
C GLN A 43 15.36 -8.36 0.59
N VAL A 44 14.84 -7.35 -0.13
CA VAL A 44 13.77 -6.46 0.37
C VAL A 44 12.50 -7.24 0.68
N ALA A 45 12.06 -8.13 -0.22
CA ALA A 45 10.86 -8.95 0.00
C ALA A 45 10.95 -9.83 1.26
N ARG A 46 12.13 -10.42 1.52
CA ARG A 46 12.38 -11.18 2.75
C ARG A 46 12.35 -10.30 4.00
N GLN A 47 12.84 -9.09 3.90
CA GLN A 47 12.79 -8.13 5.01
C GLN A 47 11.36 -7.65 5.28
N LEU A 48 10.57 -7.39 4.23
CA LEU A 48 9.14 -7.08 4.35
C LEU A 48 8.34 -8.24 4.99
N ALA A 49 8.71 -9.48 4.69
CA ALA A 49 8.12 -10.65 5.35
C ALA A 49 8.48 -10.71 6.85
N ARG A 50 9.68 -10.29 7.27
CA ARG A 50 10.06 -10.15 8.70
C ARG A 50 9.26 -9.04 9.37
N LEU A 51 9.07 -7.91 8.69
CA LEU A 51 8.20 -6.82 9.15
C LEU A 51 6.74 -7.28 9.26
N ARG A 52 6.38 -8.41 8.60
CA ARG A 52 5.07 -9.04 8.60
C ARG A 52 4.00 -8.22 7.89
N VAL A 53 4.35 -7.55 6.78
CA VAL A 53 3.33 -6.95 5.91
C VAL A 53 2.36 -8.02 5.39
N ASP A 54 1.12 -7.65 5.13
CA ASP A 54 0.08 -8.60 4.69
C ASP A 54 0.21 -8.98 3.22
N VAL A 55 0.62 -8.00 2.39
CA VAL A 55 0.80 -8.16 0.95
C VAL A 55 2.08 -7.47 0.49
N ILE A 56 2.79 -8.08 -0.45
CA ILE A 56 3.92 -7.48 -1.19
C ILE A 56 3.54 -7.40 -2.66
N GLU A 57 3.50 -6.19 -3.22
CA GLU A 57 3.43 -5.97 -4.65
C GLU A 57 4.86 -5.96 -5.20
N ALA A 58 5.24 -7.09 -5.79
CA ALA A 58 6.63 -7.41 -6.07
C ALA A 58 7.16 -6.83 -7.40
N GLY A 59 6.30 -6.20 -8.21
CA GLY A 59 6.70 -5.60 -9.47
C GLY A 59 5.57 -5.51 -10.50
N PHE A 60 5.97 -5.31 -11.76
CA PHE A 60 5.06 -5.25 -12.91
C PHE A 60 5.44 -6.30 -13.97
N PRO A 61 4.98 -7.56 -13.83
CA PRO A 61 5.43 -8.69 -14.65
C PRO A 61 5.34 -8.49 -16.17
N ALA A 62 4.37 -7.71 -16.63
CA ALA A 62 4.20 -7.42 -18.06
C ALA A 62 5.20 -6.40 -18.62
N SER A 63 5.98 -5.72 -17.76
CA SER A 63 6.93 -4.69 -18.21
C SER A 63 8.15 -5.29 -18.94
N SER A 64 8.64 -6.43 -18.46
CA SER A 64 9.78 -7.13 -19.04
C SER A 64 9.86 -8.60 -18.57
N PRO A 65 10.57 -9.46 -19.35
CA PRO A 65 10.88 -10.83 -18.87
C PRO A 65 11.65 -10.86 -17.54
N GLY A 66 12.49 -9.85 -17.28
CA GLY A 66 13.24 -9.73 -16.04
C GLY A 66 12.36 -9.45 -14.85
N ASP A 67 11.36 -8.57 -14.99
CA ASP A 67 10.38 -8.29 -13.93
C ASP A 67 9.50 -9.50 -13.65
N LEU A 68 9.04 -10.18 -14.69
CA LEU A 68 8.26 -11.42 -14.54
C LEU A 68 9.04 -12.45 -13.72
N GLU A 69 10.33 -12.68 -14.03
CA GLU A 69 11.15 -13.64 -13.30
C GLU A 69 11.49 -13.18 -11.89
N ALA A 70 11.68 -11.89 -11.67
CA ALA A 70 11.89 -11.33 -10.32
C ALA A 70 10.67 -11.56 -9.41
N VAL A 71 9.47 -11.26 -9.90
CA VAL A 71 8.21 -11.51 -9.17
C VAL A 71 8.01 -13.00 -8.94
N ARG A 72 8.26 -13.85 -9.93
CA ARG A 72 8.19 -15.33 -9.80
C ARG A 72 9.16 -15.85 -8.74
N THR A 73 10.39 -15.34 -8.70
CA THR A 73 11.38 -15.72 -7.70
C THR A 73 10.92 -15.36 -6.29
N ILE A 74 10.38 -14.16 -6.10
CA ILE A 74 9.80 -13.73 -4.81
C ILE A 74 8.62 -14.62 -4.44
N ALA A 75 7.71 -14.90 -5.36
CA ALA A 75 6.54 -15.75 -5.15
C ALA A 75 6.90 -17.16 -4.66
N ARG A 76 8.02 -17.71 -5.15
CA ARG A 76 8.51 -19.06 -4.76
C ARG A 76 9.30 -19.10 -3.48
N GLN A 77 9.92 -17.99 -3.07
CA GLN A 77 10.93 -17.98 -2.00
C GLN A 77 10.55 -17.18 -0.75
N VAL A 78 9.45 -16.40 -0.82
CA VAL A 78 9.01 -15.59 0.32
C VAL A 78 7.71 -16.15 0.86
N GLU A 79 7.71 -16.48 2.15
CA GLU A 79 6.57 -17.02 2.86
C GLU A 79 6.01 -15.98 3.84
N GLY A 80 4.72 -16.06 4.13
CA GLY A 80 3.99 -15.19 5.04
C GLY A 80 3.08 -14.19 4.31
N PRO A 81 3.59 -13.12 3.69
CA PRO A 81 2.77 -12.20 2.92
C PRO A 81 2.11 -12.86 1.71
N ALA A 82 0.99 -12.31 1.28
CA ALA A 82 0.49 -12.59 -0.06
C ALA A 82 1.34 -11.85 -1.09
N ILE A 83 1.61 -12.49 -2.24
CA ILE A 83 2.42 -11.89 -3.31
C ILE A 83 1.52 -11.50 -4.47
N THR A 84 1.77 -10.31 -5.02
CA THR A 84 1.09 -9.82 -6.22
C THR A 84 2.04 -9.08 -7.15
N GLY A 85 1.54 -8.78 -8.33
CA GLY A 85 2.11 -7.84 -9.28
C GLY A 85 0.99 -7.00 -9.88
N LEU A 86 1.34 -5.86 -10.48
CA LEU A 86 0.41 -4.95 -11.10
C LEU A 86 0.08 -5.37 -12.53
N ALA A 87 -1.19 -5.26 -12.93
CA ALA A 87 -1.67 -5.49 -14.29
C ALA A 87 -2.55 -4.35 -14.77
N ARG A 88 -2.29 -3.83 -15.96
CA ARG A 88 -3.30 -3.03 -16.67
C ARG A 88 -4.53 -3.90 -16.98
N ALA A 89 -5.67 -3.27 -17.19
CA ALA A 89 -6.90 -3.98 -17.59
C ALA A 89 -6.83 -4.52 -19.04
N VAL A 90 -5.80 -5.32 -19.32
CA VAL A 90 -5.56 -6.03 -20.58
C VAL A 90 -5.15 -7.47 -20.31
N ARG A 91 -5.61 -8.40 -21.17
CA ARG A 91 -5.42 -9.84 -21.00
C ARG A 91 -3.98 -10.24 -20.74
N GLY A 92 -3.04 -9.77 -21.56
CA GLY A 92 -1.64 -10.19 -21.46
C GLY A 92 -0.97 -9.81 -20.12
N ASP A 93 -1.32 -8.65 -19.55
CA ASP A 93 -0.79 -8.22 -18.25
C ASP A 93 -1.35 -9.10 -17.12
N ILE A 94 -2.64 -9.41 -17.16
CA ILE A 94 -3.31 -10.24 -16.16
C ILE A 94 -2.75 -11.66 -16.18
N GLU A 95 -2.55 -12.24 -17.38
CA GLU A 95 -1.95 -13.56 -17.55
C GLU A 95 -0.48 -13.58 -17.07
N ALA A 96 0.29 -12.50 -17.34
CA ALA A 96 1.67 -12.37 -16.87
C ALA A 96 1.74 -12.31 -15.32
N VAL A 97 0.85 -11.57 -14.66
CA VAL A 97 0.78 -11.56 -13.19
C VAL A 97 0.43 -12.94 -12.67
N HIS A 98 -0.61 -13.59 -13.20
CA HIS A 98 -0.98 -14.94 -12.80
C HIS A 98 0.20 -15.91 -12.93
N GLU A 99 0.91 -15.90 -14.06
CA GLU A 99 2.08 -16.75 -14.29
C GLU A 99 3.18 -16.49 -13.26
N ALA A 100 3.41 -15.24 -12.88
CA ALA A 100 4.45 -14.88 -11.93
C ALA A 100 4.11 -15.29 -10.48
N VAL A 101 2.83 -15.19 -10.07
CA VAL A 101 2.46 -15.35 -8.65
C VAL A 101 1.81 -16.67 -8.27
N ARG A 102 1.35 -17.48 -9.23
CA ARG A 102 0.57 -18.71 -8.98
C ARG A 102 1.26 -19.75 -8.10
N ASP A 103 2.60 -19.71 -8.03
CA ASP A 103 3.37 -20.63 -7.21
C ASP A 103 3.51 -20.15 -5.74
N ALA A 104 3.08 -18.93 -5.42
CA ALA A 104 3.05 -18.45 -4.03
C ALA A 104 1.90 -19.11 -3.26
N PRO A 105 2.13 -19.53 -1.98
CA PRO A 105 1.07 -20.10 -1.14
C PRO A 105 -0.14 -19.16 -0.95
N ARG A 106 0.10 -17.88 -0.94
CA ARG A 106 -0.90 -16.80 -0.89
C ARG A 106 -0.59 -15.79 -1.97
N HIS A 107 -1.53 -15.55 -2.86
CA HIS A 107 -1.35 -14.59 -3.94
C HIS A 107 -2.66 -13.93 -4.34
N LEU A 108 -2.57 -12.84 -5.08
CA LEU A 108 -3.70 -12.14 -5.69
C LEU A 108 -3.27 -11.53 -7.02
N ILE A 109 -4.24 -11.17 -7.85
CA ILE A 109 -4.02 -10.38 -9.07
C ILE A 109 -4.52 -8.97 -8.83
N HIS A 110 -3.65 -7.98 -9.06
CA HIS A 110 -3.98 -6.56 -8.92
C HIS A 110 -4.16 -5.93 -10.30
N VAL A 111 -5.39 -5.53 -10.60
CA VAL A 111 -5.78 -4.93 -11.90
C VAL A 111 -6.10 -3.46 -11.72
N PHE A 112 -5.67 -2.60 -12.65
CA PHE A 112 -6.02 -1.18 -12.64
C PHE A 112 -6.40 -0.65 -14.00
N ILE A 113 -7.18 0.45 -14.01
CA ILE A 113 -7.51 1.25 -15.19
C ILE A 113 -7.79 2.70 -14.75
N GLY A 114 -7.39 3.68 -15.57
CA GLY A 114 -7.67 5.09 -15.31
C GLY A 114 -9.15 5.43 -15.44
N VAL A 115 -9.69 6.20 -14.46
CA VAL A 115 -11.13 6.50 -14.39
C VAL A 115 -11.46 8.00 -14.34
N SER A 116 -10.48 8.88 -14.13
CA SER A 116 -10.72 10.32 -14.31
C SER A 116 -10.87 10.68 -15.78
N ASP A 117 -11.64 11.71 -16.10
CA ASP A 117 -11.88 12.13 -17.48
C ASP A 117 -10.57 12.43 -18.22
N VAL A 118 -9.58 13.02 -17.52
CA VAL A 118 -8.28 13.30 -18.13
C VAL A 118 -7.51 11.99 -18.44
N HIS A 119 -7.59 10.97 -17.58
CA HIS A 119 -6.98 9.66 -17.86
C HIS A 119 -7.71 8.93 -18.98
N ILE A 120 -9.04 8.94 -18.96
CA ILE A 120 -9.85 8.28 -20.00
C ILE A 120 -9.55 8.87 -21.39
N THR A 121 -9.62 10.21 -21.48
CA THR A 121 -9.54 10.87 -22.79
C THR A 121 -8.11 11.08 -23.28
N GLN A 122 -7.20 11.56 -22.42
CA GLN A 122 -5.86 11.95 -22.83
C GLN A 122 -4.84 10.80 -22.73
N LYS A 123 -4.92 9.96 -21.68
CA LYS A 123 -3.98 8.86 -21.47
C LYS A 123 -4.39 7.61 -22.24
N LEU A 124 -5.67 7.24 -22.17
CA LEU A 124 -6.18 5.99 -22.74
C LEU A 124 -6.76 6.16 -24.15
N GLY A 125 -7.21 7.35 -24.53
CA GLY A 125 -7.92 7.60 -25.79
C GLY A 125 -9.25 6.87 -25.87
N LEU A 126 -9.94 6.72 -24.74
CA LEU A 126 -11.17 5.96 -24.60
C LEU A 126 -12.35 6.88 -24.24
N ASP A 127 -13.51 6.28 -24.12
CA ASP A 127 -14.69 6.84 -23.47
C ASP A 127 -15.05 6.07 -22.18
N ARG A 128 -15.97 6.62 -21.40
CA ARG A 128 -16.43 6.01 -20.13
C ARG A 128 -17.03 4.62 -20.32
N ALA A 129 -17.78 4.40 -21.43
CA ALA A 129 -18.41 3.11 -21.71
C ALA A 129 -17.37 2.01 -22.00
N GLU A 130 -16.31 2.35 -22.73
CA GLU A 130 -15.22 1.41 -23.02
C GLU A 130 -14.41 1.07 -21.77
N VAL A 131 -14.19 2.03 -20.84
CA VAL A 131 -13.56 1.75 -19.55
C VAL A 131 -14.42 0.78 -18.71
N LEU A 132 -15.73 0.95 -18.66
CA LEU A 132 -16.64 0.02 -17.98
C LEU A 132 -16.57 -1.38 -18.58
N ARG A 133 -16.55 -1.48 -19.92
CA ARG A 133 -16.41 -2.75 -20.63
C ARG A 133 -15.09 -3.44 -20.29
N ARG A 134 -13.97 -2.72 -20.36
CA ARG A 134 -12.63 -3.25 -20.01
C ARG A 134 -12.54 -3.65 -18.55
N THR A 135 -13.09 -2.88 -17.65
CA THR A 135 -13.17 -3.24 -16.23
C THR A 135 -13.86 -4.58 -16.04
N ARG A 136 -15.04 -4.75 -16.66
CA ARG A 136 -15.80 -6.00 -16.62
C ARG A 136 -14.98 -7.19 -17.10
N GLU A 137 -14.39 -7.08 -18.28
CA GLU A 137 -13.63 -8.17 -18.90
C GLU A 137 -12.36 -8.51 -18.12
N ALA A 138 -11.63 -7.48 -17.65
CA ALA A 138 -10.39 -7.67 -16.92
C ALA A 138 -10.60 -8.31 -15.55
N VAL A 139 -11.58 -7.83 -14.78
CA VAL A 139 -11.88 -8.40 -13.46
C VAL A 139 -12.43 -9.82 -13.58
N ALA A 140 -13.33 -10.07 -14.54
CA ALA A 140 -13.84 -11.42 -14.81
C ALA A 140 -12.72 -12.39 -15.21
N LEU A 141 -11.78 -11.96 -16.06
CA LEU A 141 -10.62 -12.76 -16.42
C LEU A 141 -9.74 -13.03 -15.21
N ALA A 142 -9.36 -12.00 -14.46
CA ALA A 142 -8.53 -12.16 -13.27
C ALA A 142 -9.18 -13.11 -12.26
N ARG A 143 -10.50 -12.99 -12.06
CA ARG A 143 -11.28 -13.87 -11.15
C ARG A 143 -11.32 -15.32 -11.64
N SER A 144 -11.28 -15.56 -12.93
CA SER A 144 -11.19 -16.91 -13.48
C SER A 144 -9.83 -17.60 -13.26
N LEU A 145 -8.78 -16.80 -13.02
CA LEU A 145 -7.40 -17.25 -12.82
C LEU A 145 -6.97 -17.28 -11.34
N CYS A 146 -7.57 -16.44 -10.51
CA CYS A 146 -7.20 -16.27 -9.11
C CYS A 146 -8.42 -16.03 -8.23
N GLU A 147 -8.43 -16.65 -7.05
CA GLU A 147 -9.54 -16.49 -6.09
C GLU A 147 -9.61 -15.07 -5.51
N THR A 148 -8.48 -14.39 -5.37
CA THR A 148 -8.41 -13.03 -4.85
C THR A 148 -8.04 -12.05 -5.96
N VAL A 149 -8.92 -11.08 -6.22
CA VAL A 149 -8.69 -10.01 -7.20
C VAL A 149 -8.82 -8.66 -6.52
N GLN A 150 -7.78 -7.85 -6.65
CA GLN A 150 -7.80 -6.44 -6.28
C GLN A 150 -7.99 -5.59 -7.54
N PHE A 151 -8.88 -4.61 -7.45
CA PHE A 151 -9.11 -3.65 -8.52
C PHE A 151 -8.88 -2.23 -8.03
N SER A 152 -8.10 -1.45 -8.82
CA SER A 152 -7.83 -0.03 -8.57
C SER A 152 -8.38 0.82 -9.70
N PRO A 153 -9.40 1.66 -9.46
CA PRO A 153 -9.80 2.74 -10.36
C PRO A 153 -8.76 3.87 -10.28
N GLU A 154 -7.73 3.83 -11.12
CA GLU A 154 -6.62 4.79 -11.10
C GLU A 154 -7.14 6.22 -11.26
N ASP A 155 -6.58 7.14 -10.46
CA ASP A 155 -6.95 8.54 -10.37
C ASP A 155 -8.38 8.77 -9.82
N ALA A 156 -8.77 7.94 -8.86
CA ALA A 156 -10.06 8.03 -8.18
C ALA A 156 -10.28 9.39 -7.50
N GLY A 157 -9.21 10.00 -6.97
CA GLY A 157 -9.26 11.30 -6.31
C GLY A 157 -9.82 12.43 -7.19
N ARG A 158 -9.60 12.37 -8.52
CA ARG A 158 -10.07 13.36 -9.49
C ARG A 158 -11.21 12.87 -10.39
N ALA A 159 -11.70 11.66 -10.17
CA ALA A 159 -12.81 11.11 -10.94
C ALA A 159 -14.15 11.74 -10.56
N ASP A 160 -15.08 11.77 -11.53
CA ASP A 160 -16.48 12.04 -11.25
C ASP A 160 -17.02 10.98 -10.26
N ARG A 161 -17.70 11.42 -9.20
CA ARG A 161 -18.09 10.55 -8.09
C ARG A 161 -19.08 9.46 -8.47
N ASP A 162 -20.08 9.81 -9.27
CA ASP A 162 -21.11 8.86 -9.68
C ASP A 162 -20.52 7.83 -10.64
N TYR A 163 -19.69 8.28 -11.57
CA TYR A 163 -18.99 7.39 -12.48
C TYR A 163 -17.97 6.49 -11.76
N LEU A 164 -17.23 7.00 -10.78
CA LEU A 164 -16.36 6.17 -9.94
C LEU A 164 -17.14 5.03 -9.28
N CYS A 165 -18.31 5.34 -8.70
CA CYS A 165 -19.17 4.33 -8.10
C CYS A 165 -19.67 3.31 -9.12
N GLU A 166 -19.98 3.74 -10.36
CA GLU A 166 -20.38 2.84 -11.45
C GLU A 166 -19.23 1.88 -11.82
N VAL A 167 -18.01 2.38 -11.99
CA VAL A 167 -16.84 1.53 -12.29
C VAL A 167 -16.58 0.53 -11.17
N VAL A 168 -16.60 0.99 -9.91
CA VAL A 168 -16.41 0.11 -8.74
C VAL A 168 -17.52 -0.92 -8.66
N GLN A 169 -18.80 -0.56 -8.93
CA GLN A 169 -19.90 -1.52 -8.96
C GLN A 169 -19.66 -2.62 -10.00
N VAL A 170 -19.19 -2.24 -11.21
CA VAL A 170 -18.85 -3.23 -12.24
C VAL A 170 -17.76 -4.19 -11.74
N ALA A 171 -16.71 -3.68 -11.08
CA ALA A 171 -15.64 -4.52 -10.55
C ALA A 171 -16.14 -5.48 -9.45
N VAL A 172 -16.98 -5.00 -8.53
CA VAL A 172 -17.59 -5.81 -7.46
C VAL A 172 -18.51 -6.89 -8.05
N ASP A 173 -19.35 -6.54 -9.03
CA ASP A 173 -20.25 -7.47 -9.71
C ASP A 173 -19.49 -8.58 -10.47
N GLN A 174 -18.26 -8.32 -10.91
CA GLN A 174 -17.37 -9.30 -11.56
C GLN A 174 -16.49 -10.09 -10.57
N GLY A 175 -16.64 -9.85 -9.28
CA GLY A 175 -15.97 -10.64 -8.23
C GLY A 175 -14.65 -10.09 -7.72
N ALA A 176 -14.38 -8.79 -7.88
CA ALA A 176 -13.29 -8.16 -7.14
C ALA A 176 -13.53 -8.31 -5.64
N SER A 177 -12.57 -8.87 -4.93
CA SER A 177 -12.61 -9.06 -3.49
C SER A 177 -11.96 -7.90 -2.71
N VAL A 178 -11.16 -7.10 -3.40
CA VAL A 178 -10.54 -5.89 -2.86
C VAL A 178 -10.77 -4.74 -3.84
N ILE A 179 -11.25 -3.62 -3.32
CA ILE A 179 -11.30 -2.34 -4.05
C ILE A 179 -10.30 -1.40 -3.39
N ASN A 180 -9.33 -0.95 -4.16
CA ASN A 180 -8.36 0.04 -3.72
C ASN A 180 -8.70 1.40 -4.34
N LEU A 181 -8.78 2.44 -3.53
CA LEU A 181 -9.08 3.80 -3.97
C LEU A 181 -7.78 4.64 -3.96
N PRO A 182 -7.18 4.94 -5.14
CA PRO A 182 -5.94 5.70 -5.18
C PRO A 182 -6.18 7.21 -5.32
N ASP A 183 -5.50 7.99 -4.48
CA ASP A 183 -5.17 9.38 -4.74
C ASP A 183 -3.86 9.45 -5.53
N THR A 184 -3.95 9.11 -6.81
CA THR A 184 -2.81 8.85 -7.70
C THR A 184 -1.87 10.03 -7.88
N THR A 185 -2.37 11.25 -7.73
CA THR A 185 -1.60 12.49 -7.93
C THR A 185 -1.39 13.27 -6.65
N GLY A 186 -1.73 12.70 -5.49
CA GLY A 186 -1.64 13.40 -4.21
C GLY A 186 -2.46 14.67 -4.16
N TYR A 187 -3.64 14.66 -4.79
CA TYR A 187 -4.47 15.84 -5.05
C TYR A 187 -5.45 16.14 -3.91
N CYS A 188 -5.95 15.13 -3.24
CA CYS A 188 -7.02 15.25 -2.27
C CYS A 188 -6.55 15.90 -0.96
N LEU A 189 -7.43 16.69 -0.35
CA LEU A 189 -7.33 17.01 1.07
C LEU A 189 -7.89 15.85 1.92
N PRO A 190 -7.48 15.70 3.21
CA PRO A 190 -7.93 14.57 4.02
C PRO A 190 -9.45 14.43 4.16
N ALA A 191 -10.18 15.55 4.27
CA ALA A 191 -11.64 15.53 4.33
C ALA A 191 -12.26 15.05 3.01
N GLU A 192 -11.74 15.51 1.87
CA GLU A 192 -12.22 15.14 0.53
C GLU A 192 -11.98 13.65 0.26
N PHE A 193 -10.81 13.13 0.69
CA PHE A 193 -10.47 11.72 0.54
C PHE A 193 -11.32 10.84 1.47
N SER A 194 -11.56 11.28 2.71
CA SER A 194 -12.51 10.62 3.62
C SER A 194 -13.91 10.50 3.02
N ASP A 195 -14.42 11.62 2.45
CA ASP A 195 -15.74 11.65 1.81
C ASP A 195 -15.80 10.76 0.56
N LEU A 196 -14.70 10.67 -0.21
CA LEU A 196 -14.59 9.74 -1.34
C LEU A 196 -14.75 8.29 -0.88
N VAL A 197 -13.97 7.90 0.13
CA VAL A 197 -13.98 6.52 0.67
C VAL A 197 -15.35 6.18 1.27
N ALA A 198 -15.92 7.07 2.08
CA ALA A 198 -17.25 6.89 2.66
C ALA A 198 -18.35 6.83 1.59
N GLY A 199 -18.25 7.67 0.55
CA GLY A 199 -19.17 7.70 -0.58
C GLY A 199 -19.19 6.38 -1.35
N VAL A 200 -18.04 5.87 -1.77
CA VAL A 200 -17.94 4.57 -2.46
C VAL A 200 -18.48 3.45 -1.57
N ARG A 201 -18.10 3.42 -0.29
CA ARG A 201 -18.54 2.40 0.65
C ARG A 201 -20.05 2.37 0.82
N SER A 202 -20.72 3.53 0.78
CA SER A 202 -22.17 3.62 1.03
C SER A 202 -23.01 3.46 -0.24
N GLN A 203 -22.49 3.83 -1.42
CA GLN A 203 -23.28 3.85 -2.66
C GLN A 203 -23.12 2.57 -3.48
N VAL A 204 -21.97 1.89 -3.38
CA VAL A 204 -21.71 0.65 -4.12
C VAL A 204 -22.29 -0.54 -3.35
N ARG A 205 -23.14 -1.32 -4.02
CA ARG A 205 -23.76 -2.50 -3.42
C ARG A 205 -22.76 -3.64 -3.29
N GLY A 206 -22.81 -4.36 -2.18
CA GLY A 206 -21.92 -5.51 -1.93
C GLY A 206 -20.61 -5.15 -1.27
N MET A 207 -20.35 -3.87 -0.97
CA MET A 207 -19.11 -3.42 -0.31
C MET A 207 -18.90 -4.01 1.09
N GLU A 208 -19.94 -4.49 1.74
CA GLU A 208 -19.83 -5.20 3.03
C GLU A 208 -19.06 -6.54 2.93
N ARG A 209 -18.89 -7.07 1.73
CA ARG A 209 -18.16 -8.31 1.43
C ARG A 209 -16.81 -8.07 0.76
N VAL A 210 -16.46 -6.81 0.52
CA VAL A 210 -15.25 -6.39 -0.19
C VAL A 210 -14.33 -5.66 0.77
N LEU A 211 -13.06 -6.01 0.75
CA LEU A 211 -12.03 -5.28 1.48
C LEU A 211 -11.75 -3.94 0.78
N LEU A 212 -11.93 -2.85 1.52
CA LEU A 212 -11.63 -1.52 1.02
C LEU A 212 -10.20 -1.14 1.38
N SER A 213 -9.42 -0.81 0.36
CA SER A 213 -8.02 -0.37 0.43
C SER A 213 -7.89 1.09 0.02
N VAL A 214 -6.84 1.76 0.48
CA VAL A 214 -6.48 3.13 0.08
C VAL A 214 -5.00 3.22 -0.27
N HIS A 215 -4.68 4.04 -1.28
CA HIS A 215 -3.33 4.28 -1.77
C HIS A 215 -3.17 5.79 -2.05
N CYS A 216 -2.23 6.46 -1.41
CA CYS A 216 -2.08 7.90 -1.51
C CYS A 216 -0.66 8.30 -1.88
N HIS A 217 -0.52 9.20 -2.88
CA HIS A 217 0.73 9.86 -3.22
C HIS A 217 0.92 11.17 -2.44
N ASP A 218 2.18 11.62 -2.36
CA ASP A 218 2.61 12.65 -1.38
C ASP A 218 2.92 14.01 -2.02
N ASP A 219 2.38 14.29 -3.20
CA ASP A 219 2.67 15.51 -3.96
C ASP A 219 2.37 16.81 -3.19
N LEU A 220 1.42 16.78 -2.28
CA LEU A 220 1.11 17.90 -1.36
C LEU A 220 1.60 17.65 0.08
N GLY A 221 2.34 16.57 0.35
CA GLY A 221 2.76 16.20 1.70
C GLY A 221 1.62 15.67 2.58
N LEU A 222 0.58 15.10 1.98
CA LEU A 222 -0.64 14.67 2.69
C LEU A 222 -0.90 13.16 2.61
N ALA A 223 -0.01 12.37 2.00
CA ALA A 223 -0.26 10.95 1.75
C ALA A 223 -0.57 10.16 3.04
N THR A 224 0.22 10.33 4.08
CA THR A 224 -0.01 9.71 5.40
C THR A 224 -1.34 10.19 6.01
N ALA A 225 -1.63 11.48 5.94
CA ALA A 225 -2.87 12.05 6.47
C ALA A 225 -4.12 11.54 5.70
N ASN A 226 -4.04 11.49 4.37
CA ASN A 226 -5.10 10.96 3.51
C ASN A 226 -5.33 9.46 3.77
N SER A 227 -4.27 8.67 3.91
CA SER A 227 -4.37 7.25 4.26
C SER A 227 -5.09 7.04 5.59
N LEU A 228 -4.74 7.80 6.62
CA LEU A 228 -5.42 7.76 7.92
C LEU A 228 -6.89 8.22 7.83
N ALA A 229 -7.19 9.23 7.00
CA ALA A 229 -8.56 9.68 6.75
C ALA A 229 -9.39 8.60 6.05
N GLY A 230 -8.82 7.90 5.06
CA GLY A 230 -9.45 6.76 4.40
C GLY A 230 -9.71 5.58 5.36
N ILE A 231 -8.77 5.28 6.25
CA ILE A 231 -8.94 4.26 7.30
C ILE A 231 -10.07 4.66 8.26
N ALA A 232 -10.13 5.91 8.67
CA ALA A 232 -11.20 6.43 9.51
C ALA A 232 -12.58 6.35 8.83
N ALA A 233 -12.63 6.52 7.50
CA ALA A 233 -13.83 6.39 6.68
C ALA A 233 -14.24 4.93 6.42
N GLY A 234 -13.43 3.96 6.83
CA GLY A 234 -13.78 2.54 6.80
C GLY A 234 -12.93 1.65 5.92
N ALA A 235 -11.86 2.16 5.32
CA ALA A 235 -10.84 1.29 4.72
C ALA A 235 -10.16 0.42 5.79
N ARG A 236 -9.80 -0.81 5.40
CA ARG A 236 -9.13 -1.77 6.28
C ARG A 236 -7.86 -2.35 5.65
N ARG A 237 -7.41 -1.77 4.55
CA ARG A 237 -6.07 -1.96 4.00
C ARG A 237 -5.51 -0.60 3.60
N VAL A 238 -4.22 -0.40 3.85
CA VAL A 238 -3.45 0.75 3.40
C VAL A 238 -2.31 0.28 2.52
N GLU A 239 -2.14 0.94 1.38
CA GLU A 239 -1.02 0.73 0.47
C GLU A 239 -0.03 1.88 0.58
N GLY A 240 1.24 1.56 0.49
CA GLY A 240 2.30 2.54 0.53
C GLY A 240 3.68 1.90 0.45
N CYS A 241 4.70 2.70 0.64
CA CYS A 241 6.08 2.27 0.58
C CYS A 241 6.81 2.53 1.89
N ILE A 242 7.78 1.71 2.21
CA ILE A 242 8.75 2.05 3.26
C ILE A 242 9.53 3.30 2.81
N ASN A 243 9.79 4.19 3.73
CA ASN A 243 10.40 5.52 3.52
C ASN A 243 9.54 6.48 2.68
N GLY A 244 8.34 6.09 2.28
CA GLY A 244 7.48 6.89 1.42
C GLY A 244 8.04 7.10 0.00
N ILE A 245 8.93 6.24 -0.48
CA ILE A 245 9.51 6.32 -1.83
C ILE A 245 8.44 6.07 -2.91
N GLY A 246 8.69 6.47 -4.16
CA GLY A 246 7.79 6.25 -5.29
C GLY A 246 7.88 7.33 -6.35
N GLU A 247 6.93 7.29 -7.26
CA GLU A 247 6.81 8.30 -8.32
C GLU A 247 6.70 9.73 -7.74
N ARG A 248 7.34 10.70 -8.37
CA ARG A 248 7.36 12.13 -8.05
C ARG A 248 7.77 12.41 -6.59
N ALA A 249 6.82 12.74 -5.70
CA ALA A 249 7.07 12.99 -4.28
C ALA A 249 6.96 11.72 -3.41
N GLY A 250 6.58 10.59 -4.00
CA GLY A 250 6.48 9.31 -3.33
C GLY A 250 5.07 8.96 -2.85
N ASN A 251 5.00 7.95 -2.02
CA ASN A 251 3.79 7.34 -1.47
C ASN A 251 3.61 7.67 0.02
N ALA A 252 2.47 7.28 0.59
CA ALA A 252 2.33 7.18 2.03
C ALA A 252 3.43 6.30 2.61
N ALA A 253 4.14 6.81 3.62
CA ALA A 253 5.16 6.07 4.34
C ALA A 253 4.50 5.08 5.31
N LEU A 254 4.67 3.77 5.07
CA LEU A 254 4.00 2.74 5.87
C LEU A 254 4.41 2.79 7.35
N GLU A 255 5.65 3.14 7.65
CA GLU A 255 6.13 3.34 9.02
C GLU A 255 5.37 4.45 9.75
N GLU A 256 5.04 5.54 9.05
CA GLU A 256 4.30 6.66 9.63
C GLU A 256 2.84 6.29 9.89
N VAL A 257 2.19 5.64 8.93
CA VAL A 257 0.80 5.15 9.08
C VAL A 257 0.73 4.16 10.24
N LEU A 258 1.63 3.18 10.28
CA LEU A 258 1.68 2.16 11.33
C LEU A 258 1.81 2.79 12.73
N MET A 259 2.79 3.68 12.89
CA MET A 259 3.03 4.27 14.20
C MET A 259 1.94 5.24 14.61
N ALA A 260 1.32 5.96 13.66
CA ALA A 260 0.13 6.77 13.95
C ALA A 260 -1.03 5.91 14.47
N LEU A 261 -1.32 4.76 13.85
CA LEU A 261 -2.36 3.83 14.30
C LEU A 261 -2.05 3.29 15.71
N ARG A 262 -0.81 2.91 15.98
CA ARG A 262 -0.40 2.35 17.29
C ARG A 262 -0.45 3.38 18.41
N VAL A 263 0.13 4.57 18.19
CA VAL A 263 0.11 5.67 19.19
C VAL A 263 -1.32 6.11 19.47
N ARG A 264 -2.18 6.12 18.46
CA ARG A 264 -3.57 6.54 18.60
C ARG A 264 -4.57 5.38 18.80
N ARG A 265 -4.07 4.16 19.04
CA ARG A 265 -4.91 2.97 19.29
C ARG A 265 -6.03 3.21 20.32
N PRO A 266 -5.79 3.90 21.47
CA PRO A 266 -6.87 4.15 22.43
C PRO A 266 -8.05 4.96 21.88
N ALA A 267 -7.80 5.81 20.88
CA ALA A 267 -8.84 6.63 20.25
C ALA A 267 -9.46 5.96 19.03
N LEU A 268 -8.68 5.17 18.28
CA LEU A 268 -9.10 4.59 17.00
C LEU A 268 -9.69 3.18 17.16
N GLY A 269 -9.28 2.45 18.20
CA GLY A 269 -9.69 1.04 18.40
C GLY A 269 -9.19 0.09 17.31
N LEU A 270 -8.18 0.51 16.54
CA LEU A 270 -7.64 -0.26 15.41
C LEU A 270 -6.39 -1.03 15.83
N GLU A 271 -6.16 -2.14 15.15
CA GLU A 271 -5.06 -3.07 15.37
C GLU A 271 -4.34 -3.39 14.06
N ASP A 272 -3.13 -3.86 14.19
CA ASP A 272 -2.27 -4.40 13.14
C ASP A 272 -1.52 -5.64 13.64
N HIS A 273 -0.74 -6.30 12.78
CA HIS A 273 0.15 -7.40 13.20
C HIS A 273 1.59 -7.27 12.73
N LEU A 274 1.99 -6.12 12.29
CA LEU A 274 3.37 -5.90 11.88
C LEU A 274 4.32 -6.00 13.09
N ASP A 275 5.56 -6.40 12.84
CA ASP A 275 6.62 -6.25 13.85
C ASP A 275 7.32 -4.90 13.65
N ALA A 276 6.88 -3.88 14.37
CA ALA A 276 7.42 -2.53 14.23
C ALA A 276 8.92 -2.43 14.52
N ARG A 277 9.50 -3.38 15.26
CA ARG A 277 10.96 -3.40 15.52
C ARG A 277 11.77 -3.67 14.24
N GLU A 278 11.12 -4.11 13.17
CA GLU A 278 11.72 -4.25 11.85
C GLU A 278 11.62 -2.97 10.99
N LEU A 279 11.00 -1.87 11.46
CA LEU A 279 10.84 -0.64 10.67
C LEU A 279 12.18 0.01 10.34
N VAL A 280 12.99 0.33 11.35
CA VAL A 280 14.31 0.96 11.13
C VAL A 280 15.25 0.03 10.36
N PRO A 281 15.37 -1.28 10.68
CA PRO A 281 16.12 -2.22 9.84
C PRO A 281 15.68 -2.25 8.38
N THR A 282 14.35 -2.23 8.12
CA THR A 282 13.82 -2.23 6.75
C THR A 282 14.13 -0.91 6.02
N SER A 283 13.92 0.21 6.68
CA SER A 283 14.25 1.55 6.14
C SER A 283 15.73 1.66 5.76
N ARG A 284 16.63 1.20 6.63
CA ARG A 284 18.08 1.20 6.37
C ARG A 284 18.44 0.32 5.18
N LEU A 285 17.92 -0.90 5.12
CA LEU A 285 18.16 -1.82 4.01
C LEU A 285 17.76 -1.19 2.66
N ILE A 286 16.58 -0.57 2.59
CA ILE A 286 16.11 0.08 1.36
C ILE A 286 17.03 1.25 1.00
N SER A 287 17.42 2.09 1.96
CA SER A 287 18.34 3.20 1.74
C SER A 287 19.71 2.74 1.23
N GLU A 288 20.24 1.65 1.77
CA GLU A 288 21.53 1.07 1.33
C GLU A 288 21.43 0.50 -0.09
N LEU A 289 20.37 -0.24 -0.41
CA LEU A 289 20.20 -0.88 -1.71
C LEU A 289 19.88 0.12 -2.83
N THR A 290 19.20 1.21 -2.52
CA THR A 290 18.85 2.27 -3.50
C THR A 290 19.90 3.37 -3.58
N GLY A 291 20.83 3.45 -2.61
CA GLY A 291 21.79 4.54 -2.51
C GLY A 291 21.17 5.89 -2.11
N THR A 292 19.91 5.90 -1.69
CA THR A 292 19.19 7.12 -1.31
C THR A 292 18.99 7.16 0.19
N PRO A 293 19.72 8.05 0.91
CA PRO A 293 19.59 8.15 2.36
C PRO A 293 18.25 8.76 2.75
N VAL A 294 17.69 8.28 3.86
CA VAL A 294 16.52 8.88 4.48
C VAL A 294 16.90 10.24 5.08
N PRO A 295 16.10 11.31 4.88
CA PRO A 295 16.34 12.58 5.54
C PRO A 295 16.43 12.41 7.08
N PRO A 296 17.41 13.05 7.75
CA PRO A 296 17.58 12.87 9.20
C PRO A 296 16.35 13.20 10.03
N ASN A 297 15.50 14.09 9.55
CA ASN A 297 14.25 14.51 10.21
C ASN A 297 13.02 13.70 9.75
N LYS A 298 13.19 12.63 8.96
CA LYS A 298 12.08 11.75 8.58
C LYS A 298 11.41 11.19 9.84
N PRO A 299 10.06 11.25 9.94
CA PRO A 299 9.37 10.65 11.08
C PRO A 299 9.70 9.16 11.22
N VAL A 300 9.70 8.67 12.44
CA VAL A 300 9.86 7.27 12.84
C VAL A 300 11.25 6.66 12.54
N VAL A 301 11.81 6.84 11.35
CA VAL A 301 13.03 6.12 10.89
C VAL A 301 14.24 7.03 10.67
N GLY A 302 14.06 8.34 10.68
CA GLY A 302 15.16 9.30 10.50
C GLY A 302 16.10 9.35 11.70
N GLY A 303 17.37 9.65 11.46
CA GLY A 303 18.41 9.67 12.51
C GLY A 303 18.14 10.66 13.66
N ASN A 304 17.34 11.70 13.41
CA ASN A 304 16.98 12.67 14.45
C ASN A 304 15.65 12.34 15.16
N ALA A 305 14.95 11.27 14.77
CA ALA A 305 13.60 10.99 15.27
C ALA A 305 13.53 10.82 16.81
N PHE A 306 14.64 10.41 17.44
CA PHE A 306 14.76 10.17 18.88
C PHE A 306 15.81 11.07 19.54
N SER A 307 16.20 12.19 18.92
CA SER A 307 17.26 13.08 19.40
C SER A 307 16.69 14.40 19.90
N HIS A 308 17.19 14.88 21.03
CA HIS A 308 16.77 16.13 21.65
C HIS A 308 17.97 17.09 21.79
N ALA A 309 17.94 18.22 21.09
CA ALA A 309 18.99 19.25 21.17
C ALA A 309 18.64 20.38 22.15
N SER A 310 17.36 20.66 22.39
CA SER A 310 16.91 21.71 23.30
C SER A 310 17.10 21.33 24.76
N GLY A 311 17.75 22.19 25.55
CA GLY A 311 17.93 21.97 26.98
C GLY A 311 16.62 21.80 27.78
N VAL A 312 15.53 22.47 27.35
CA VAL A 312 14.19 22.28 27.93
C VAL A 312 13.66 20.87 27.67
N HIS A 313 13.83 20.35 26.44
CA HIS A 313 13.44 18.99 26.09
C HIS A 313 14.28 17.96 26.84
N GLN A 314 15.61 18.11 26.82
CA GLN A 314 16.51 17.22 27.57
C GLN A 314 16.17 17.15 29.04
N HIS A 315 15.90 18.30 29.70
CA HIS A 315 15.49 18.33 31.08
C HIS A 315 14.15 17.61 31.34
N GLY A 316 13.20 17.73 30.41
CA GLY A 316 11.92 17.02 30.47
C GLY A 316 12.11 15.51 30.37
N VAL A 317 12.83 15.06 29.31
CA VAL A 317 13.12 13.64 29.04
C VAL A 317 13.86 12.96 30.18
N LEU A 318 14.83 13.66 30.81
CA LEU A 318 15.52 13.15 31.99
C LEU A 318 14.60 12.91 33.20
N LYS A 319 13.49 13.63 33.31
CA LYS A 319 12.49 13.43 34.36
C LYS A 319 11.50 12.32 33.97
N ASP A 320 10.96 12.39 32.79
CA ASP A 320 10.04 11.40 32.20
C ASP A 320 10.06 11.53 30.67
N ARG A 321 10.46 10.48 29.98
CA ARG A 321 10.52 10.46 28.50
C ARG A 321 9.18 10.86 27.85
N ARG A 322 8.06 10.48 28.45
CA ARG A 322 6.71 10.80 27.97
C ARG A 322 6.41 12.31 27.88
N THR A 323 7.27 13.18 28.41
CA THR A 323 7.11 14.63 28.27
C THR A 323 7.30 15.10 26.82
N TYR A 324 8.11 14.40 26.03
CA TYR A 324 8.43 14.76 24.64
C TYR A 324 8.51 13.57 23.68
N GLU A 325 8.36 12.34 24.16
CA GLU A 325 8.41 11.13 23.33
C GLU A 325 7.06 10.41 23.35
N ILE A 326 6.52 10.16 22.18
CA ILE A 326 5.29 9.36 21.96
C ILE A 326 5.60 7.98 21.36
N ILE A 327 6.83 7.76 20.96
CA ILE A 327 7.38 6.52 20.38
C ILE A 327 8.79 6.36 20.99
N SER A 328 9.17 5.17 21.44
CA SER A 328 10.54 4.88 21.86
C SER A 328 11.38 4.35 20.67
N ALA A 329 12.70 4.51 20.74
CA ALA A 329 13.61 3.97 19.74
C ALA A 329 13.47 2.44 19.61
N GLU A 330 13.32 1.75 20.74
CA GLU A 330 13.16 0.30 20.83
C GLU A 330 11.87 -0.19 20.14
N ASP A 331 10.79 0.60 20.17
CA ASP A 331 9.51 0.24 19.54
C ASP A 331 9.64 0.04 18.03
N VAL A 332 10.60 0.69 17.40
CA VAL A 332 10.81 0.70 15.95
C VAL A 332 12.13 0.04 15.50
N GLY A 333 12.87 -0.54 16.46
CA GLY A 333 14.15 -1.21 16.19
C GLY A 333 15.32 -0.26 15.94
N ALA A 334 15.23 0.99 16.42
CA ALA A 334 16.35 1.90 16.46
C ALA A 334 17.24 1.62 17.67
N ASP A 335 18.54 1.92 17.53
CA ASP A 335 19.48 1.83 18.65
C ASP A 335 19.26 3.02 19.62
N PRO A 336 18.91 2.80 20.88
CA PRO A 336 18.66 3.87 21.85
C PRO A 336 19.91 4.68 22.18
N SER A 337 21.11 4.25 21.75
CA SER A 337 22.38 4.95 21.95
C SER A 337 22.74 5.91 20.80
N GLN A 338 21.95 5.97 19.76
CA GLN A 338 22.16 6.84 18.57
C GLN A 338 21.38 8.13 18.63
#